data_f904969b29cf96c63a318aab744b509b
#
_entry.id   f904969b29cf96c63a318aab744b509b
#
_cell.length_a   1.000
_cell.length_b   1.000
_cell.length_c   1.000
_cell.angle_alpha   90.00
_cell.angle_beta   90.00
_cell.angle_gamma   90.00
#
_symmetry.space_group_name_H-M   'P 1'
#
loop_
_entity.id
_entity.type
_entity.pdbx_description
1 polymer ?
#
loop_
_entity_poly.entity_id
_entity_poly.type
_entity_poly.pdbx_seq_one_letter_code
_entity_poly.pdbx_strand_id
1 'polypeptide(L)'
;MPSAVKLAGPAIHPGKVLADELAVLNVSPSQLARAIDVPVNRVTQILHGRRAITADTALRLGRWFGSGPEIWIDLQTDYELRIAEAELGKTLLAIPVRG
;
A
#
# COMPACT_ATOMS: atom_id res chain seq x y z
N MET A 1 -6.14 17.52 -13.58
CA MET A 1 -5.72 17.24 -13.27
C MET A 1 -4.80 17.07 -13.13
N PRO A 2 -4.35 17.22 -12.89
CA PRO A 2 -3.27 17.03 -12.88
C PRO A 2 -2.61 16.16 -12.63
N SER A 3 -2.57 16.02 -12.57
CA SER A 3 -2.04 15.41 -12.44
C SER A 3 -1.35 14.76 -12.47
N ALA A 4 -1.38 14.89 -12.67
CA ALA A 4 -0.73 14.18 -12.86
C ALA A 4 0.08 13.64 -12.44
N VAL A 5 -0.06 13.82 -12.25
CA VAL A 5 0.55 13.42 -11.91
C VAL A 5 1.42 12.82 -11.64
N LYS A 6 1.72 13.21 -11.39
CA LYS A 6 2.72 12.89 -11.16
C LYS A 6 3.04 11.92 -10.40
N LEU A 7 2.97 10.98 -10.63
CA LEU A 7 3.55 9.80 -10.05
C LEU A 7 5.07 9.82 -10.24
N ALA A 8 5.69 10.90 -9.81
CA ALA A 8 7.14 11.03 -9.90
C ALA A 8 7.79 10.18 -8.80
N GLY A 9 8.97 9.65 -9.09
CA GLY A 9 9.75 8.90 -8.13
C GLY A 9 9.40 7.42 -8.10
N PRO A 10 10.12 6.63 -7.29
CA PRO A 10 9.92 5.20 -7.23
C PRO A 10 8.61 4.80 -6.58
N ALA A 11 8.08 3.66 -6.99
CA ALA A 11 6.92 3.08 -6.33
C ALA A 11 7.33 2.56 -4.96
N ILE A 12 6.59 2.94 -3.93
CA ILE A 12 6.87 2.51 -2.57
C ILE A 12 5.74 1.61 -2.10
N HIS A 13 6.09 0.36 -1.80
CA HIS A 13 5.10 -0.60 -1.31
C HIS A 13 4.61 -0.16 0.07
N PRO A 14 3.29 -0.26 0.34
CA PRO A 14 2.75 0.15 1.64
C PRO A 14 3.35 -0.61 2.82
N GLY A 15 3.92 -1.79 2.58
CA GLY A 15 4.63 -2.54 3.62
C GLY A 15 5.80 -1.77 4.22
N LYS A 16 6.44 -0.90 3.43
CA LYS A 16 7.51 -0.06 3.95
C LYS A 16 6.97 0.97 4.94
N VAL A 17 5.85 1.57 4.62
CA VAL A 17 5.20 2.52 5.54
C VAL A 17 4.78 1.79 6.82
N LEU A 18 4.21 0.59 6.68
CA LEU A 18 3.82 -0.21 7.83
C LEU A 18 5.03 -0.55 8.71
N ALA A 19 6.16 -0.94 8.09
CA ALA A 19 7.38 -1.26 8.82
C ALA A 19 7.87 -0.06 9.63
N ASP A 20 7.84 1.14 9.03
CA ASP A 20 8.26 2.36 9.69
C ASP A 20 7.35 2.67 10.89
N GLU A 21 6.03 2.51 10.73
CA GLU A 21 5.09 2.75 11.81
C GLU A 21 5.28 1.77 12.95
N LEU A 22 5.49 0.50 12.65
CA LEU A 22 5.72 -0.50 13.68
C LEU A 22 7.02 -0.25 14.44
N ALA A 23 8.06 0.22 13.74
CA ALA A 23 9.32 0.57 14.38
C ALA A 23 9.13 1.72 15.37
N VAL A 24 8.38 2.76 14.98
CA VAL A 24 8.10 3.90 15.86
C VAL A 24 7.34 3.44 17.11
N LEU A 25 6.38 2.54 16.93
CA LEU A 25 5.55 2.04 18.03
C LEU A 25 6.22 0.92 18.83
N ASN A 26 7.35 0.43 18.36
CA ASN A 26 8.06 -0.70 18.96
C ASN A 26 7.16 -1.94 19.03
N VAL A 27 6.44 -2.22 17.95
CA VAL A 27 5.53 -3.37 17.82
C VAL A 27 6.12 -4.33 16.82
N SER A 28 6.21 -5.61 17.21
CA SER A 28 6.73 -6.64 16.32
C SER A 28 5.64 -7.10 15.32
N PRO A 29 6.04 -7.72 14.19
CA PRO A 29 5.06 -8.30 13.28
C PRO A 29 4.12 -9.30 13.94
N SER A 30 4.64 -10.12 14.86
CA SER A 30 3.81 -11.10 15.59
C SER A 30 2.80 -10.41 16.50
N GLN A 31 3.20 -9.34 17.14
CA GLN A 31 2.29 -8.58 18.00
C GLN A 31 1.17 -7.95 17.18
N LEU A 32 1.52 -7.36 16.03
CA LEU A 32 0.51 -6.78 15.16
C LEU A 32 -0.44 -7.86 14.64
N ALA A 33 0.10 -8.98 14.16
CA ALA A 33 -0.71 -10.05 13.62
C ALA A 33 -1.75 -10.54 14.64
N ARG A 34 -1.32 -10.69 15.88
CA ARG A 34 -2.21 -11.09 16.96
C ARG A 34 -3.26 -10.01 17.22
N ALA A 35 -2.86 -8.75 17.23
CA ALA A 35 -3.76 -7.65 17.52
C ALA A 35 -4.86 -7.49 16.46
N ILE A 36 -4.54 -7.75 15.20
CA ILE A 36 -5.51 -7.60 14.11
C ILE A 36 -6.11 -8.94 13.66
N ASP A 37 -5.78 -10.01 14.38
CA ASP A 37 -6.34 -11.35 14.21
C ASP A 37 -6.11 -11.90 12.79
N VAL A 38 -4.85 -11.95 12.39
CA VAL A 38 -4.42 -12.57 11.13
C VAL A 38 -3.20 -13.44 11.40
N PRO A 39 -2.91 -14.41 10.51
CA PRO A 39 -1.65 -15.15 10.60
C PRO A 39 -0.46 -14.22 10.49
N VAL A 40 0.63 -14.53 11.20
CA VAL A 40 1.81 -13.68 11.20
C VAL A 40 2.40 -13.54 9.79
N ASN A 41 2.30 -14.58 8.96
CA ASN A 41 2.86 -14.51 7.61
C ASN A 41 2.11 -13.52 6.71
N ARG A 42 0.84 -13.20 7.01
CA ARG A 42 0.17 -12.12 6.29
C ARG A 42 0.90 -10.81 6.52
N VAL A 43 1.25 -10.53 7.77
CA VAL A 43 1.96 -9.30 8.12
C VAL A 43 3.37 -9.30 7.52
N THR A 44 4.14 -10.38 7.72
CA THR A 44 5.52 -10.42 7.23
C THR A 44 5.61 -10.33 5.71
N GLN A 45 4.68 -10.94 4.99
CA GLN A 45 4.66 -10.85 3.53
C GLN A 45 4.38 -9.41 3.07
N ILE A 46 3.48 -8.70 3.76
CA ILE A 46 3.22 -7.29 3.45
C ILE A 46 4.47 -6.47 3.73
N LEU A 47 5.12 -6.67 4.86
CA LEU A 47 6.33 -5.92 5.23
C LEU A 47 7.46 -6.12 4.23
N HIS A 48 7.54 -7.30 3.61
CA HIS A 48 8.55 -7.61 2.59
C HIS A 48 8.12 -7.25 1.17
N GLY A 49 6.97 -6.59 1.01
CA GLY A 49 6.49 -6.18 -0.31
C GLY A 49 5.99 -7.32 -1.19
N ARG A 50 5.67 -8.46 -0.59
CA ARG A 50 5.26 -9.67 -1.34
C ARG A 50 3.76 -9.88 -1.33
N ARG A 51 3.01 -9.04 -0.65
CA ARG A 51 1.57 -9.17 -0.53
C ARG A 51 0.95 -7.78 -0.50
N ALA A 52 -0.14 -7.64 -1.25
CA ALA A 52 -0.90 -6.40 -1.29
C ALA A 52 -1.71 -6.22 -0.01
N ILE A 53 -1.98 -4.97 0.35
CA ILE A 53 -2.96 -4.66 1.38
C ILE A 53 -4.33 -4.65 0.71
N THR A 54 -5.11 -5.69 1.00
CA THR A 54 -6.47 -5.81 0.51
C THR A 54 -7.43 -5.03 1.40
N ALA A 55 -8.69 -4.95 0.98
CA ALA A 55 -9.72 -4.28 1.78
C ALA A 55 -9.82 -4.88 3.19
N ASP A 56 -9.75 -6.22 3.28
CA ASP A 56 -9.78 -6.90 4.58
C ASP A 56 -8.65 -6.41 5.49
N THR A 57 -7.43 -6.43 4.99
CA THR A 57 -6.27 -6.01 5.78
C THR A 57 -6.34 -4.51 6.09
N ALA A 58 -6.79 -3.69 5.14
CA ALA A 58 -6.92 -2.25 5.35
C ALA A 58 -7.91 -1.94 6.48
N LEU A 59 -9.03 -2.65 6.52
CA LEU A 59 -10.01 -2.47 7.59
C LEU A 59 -9.41 -2.82 8.94
N ARG A 60 -8.67 -3.91 9.02
CA ARG A 60 -8.03 -4.36 10.26
C ARG A 60 -6.96 -3.39 10.73
N LEU A 61 -6.09 -2.97 9.82
CA LEU A 61 -5.04 -1.99 10.13
C LEU A 61 -5.64 -0.65 10.52
N GLY A 62 -6.62 -0.19 9.75
CA GLY A 62 -7.27 1.09 10.03
C GLY A 62 -7.94 1.11 11.38
N ARG A 63 -8.53 0.00 11.80
CA ARG A 63 -9.14 -0.13 13.12
C ARG A 63 -8.09 -0.05 14.21
N TRP A 64 -7.00 -0.80 14.05
CA TRP A 64 -5.95 -0.87 15.06
C TRP A 64 -5.21 0.45 15.21
N PHE A 65 -4.87 1.08 14.08
CA PHE A 65 -4.19 2.39 14.10
C PHE A 65 -5.14 3.52 14.46
N GLY A 66 -6.45 3.32 14.34
CA GLY A 66 -7.42 4.38 14.57
C GLY A 66 -7.51 5.38 13.43
N SER A 67 -6.93 5.07 12.29
CA SER A 67 -6.88 5.97 11.13
C SER A 67 -8.03 5.77 10.15
N GLY A 68 -8.73 4.63 10.25
CA GLY A 68 -9.62 4.17 9.20
C GLY A 68 -8.85 3.44 8.11
N PRO A 69 -9.55 2.76 7.19
CA PRO A 69 -8.91 1.92 6.18
C PRO A 69 -8.35 2.69 4.99
N GLU A 70 -8.83 3.92 4.74
CA GLU A 70 -8.55 4.64 3.51
C GLU A 70 -7.07 4.87 3.28
N ILE A 71 -6.31 5.22 4.32
CA ILE A 71 -4.89 5.48 4.14
C ILE A 71 -4.16 4.25 3.61
N TRP A 72 -4.53 3.06 4.07
CA TRP A 72 -3.88 1.82 3.65
C TRP A 72 -4.25 1.43 2.24
N ILE A 73 -5.51 1.61 1.85
CA ILE A 73 -5.96 1.37 0.49
C ILE A 73 -5.33 2.38 -0.46
N ASP A 74 -5.25 3.64 -0.07
CA ASP A 74 -4.66 4.69 -0.91
C ASP A 74 -3.19 4.44 -1.14
N LEU A 75 -2.45 4.01 -0.13
CA LEU A 75 -1.03 3.66 -0.28
C LEU A 75 -0.86 2.49 -1.25
N GLN A 76 -1.71 1.47 -1.15
CA GLN A 76 -1.66 0.32 -2.04
C GLN A 76 -2.00 0.73 -3.47
N THR A 77 -3.04 1.52 -3.65
CA THR A 77 -3.47 1.99 -4.98
C THR A 77 -2.39 2.84 -5.63
N ASP A 78 -1.80 3.77 -4.86
CA ASP A 78 -0.71 4.60 -5.38
C ASP A 78 0.46 3.74 -5.84
N TYR A 79 0.84 2.75 -5.05
CA TYR A 79 1.91 1.82 -5.42
C TYR A 79 1.59 1.11 -6.74
N GLU A 80 0.37 0.57 -6.86
CA GLU A 80 -0.03 -0.18 -8.04
C GLU A 80 -0.10 0.71 -9.28
N LEU A 81 -0.58 1.95 -9.12
CA LEU A 81 -0.63 2.90 -10.23
C LEU A 81 0.77 3.26 -10.73
N ARG A 82 1.72 3.44 -9.83
CA ARG A 82 3.10 3.75 -10.23
C ARG A 82 3.73 2.58 -10.98
N ILE A 83 3.52 1.36 -10.52
CA ILE A 83 4.01 0.16 -11.20
C ILE A 83 3.37 0.04 -12.58
N ALA A 84 2.05 0.16 -12.66
CA ALA A 84 1.33 0.01 -13.93
C ALA A 84 1.72 1.10 -14.93
N GLU A 85 1.89 2.32 -14.45
CA GLU A 85 2.28 3.43 -15.32
C GLU A 85 3.65 3.19 -15.92
N ALA A 86 4.59 2.71 -15.12
CA ALA A 86 5.92 2.39 -15.60
C ALA A 86 5.90 1.26 -16.63
N GLU A 87 5.07 0.24 -16.38
CA GLU A 87 4.95 -0.90 -17.29
C GLU A 87 4.27 -0.54 -18.61
N LEU A 88 3.23 0.28 -18.55
CA LEU A 88 2.51 0.70 -19.75
C LEU A 88 3.32 1.67 -20.60
N GLY A 89 4.04 2.59 -19.95
CA GLY A 89 4.91 3.53 -20.65
C GLY A 89 4.22 4.22 -21.80
N LYS A 90 4.80 4.07 -23.00
CA LYS A 90 4.28 4.73 -24.21
C LYS A 90 2.91 4.23 -24.58
N THR A 91 2.55 3.01 -24.24
CA THR A 91 1.22 2.48 -24.52
C THR A 91 0.13 3.36 -23.92
N LEU A 92 0.35 3.80 -22.69
CA LEU A 92 -0.61 4.67 -22.03
C LEU A 92 -0.74 6.01 -22.74
N LEU A 93 0.39 6.58 -23.15
CA LEU A 93 0.40 7.87 -23.86
C LEU A 93 -0.26 7.78 -25.23
N ALA A 94 -0.27 6.59 -25.84
CA ALA A 94 -0.89 6.37 -27.14
C ALA A 94 -2.42 6.27 -27.09
N ILE A 95 -2.97 6.12 -25.88
CA ILE A 95 -4.44 6.07 -25.73
C ILE A 95 -4.97 7.50 -25.85
N PRO A 96 -5.85 7.76 -26.84
CA PRO A 96 -6.36 9.12 -27.02
C PRO A 96 -7.34 9.50 -25.92
N VAL A 97 -7.31 10.75 -25.55
CA VAL A 97 -8.29 11.30 -24.62
C VAL A 97 -9.60 11.43 -25.39
N ARG A 98 -10.69 10.92 -24.83
CA ARG A 98 -12.00 11.01 -25.42
C ARG A 98 -12.45 12.46 -25.42
N GLY A 99 -12.78 12.92 -26.55
CA GLY A 99 -13.11 14.25 -26.62
C GLY A 99 -13.77 15.07 -27.13
#